data_22b8667ac7db3ae5992e82c6194fc62b
#
_entry.id   22b8667ac7db3ae5992e82c6194fc62b
#
_cell.length_a   1.000
_cell.length_b   1.000
_cell.length_c   1.000
_cell.angle_alpha   90.00
_cell.angle_beta   90.00
_cell.angle_gamma   90.00
#
_symmetry.space_group_name_H-M   'P 1'
#
loop_
_entity.id
_entity.type
_entity.pdbx_description
1 polymer ?
#
loop_
_entity_poly.entity_id
_entity_poly.type
_entity_poly.pdbx_seq_one_letter_code
_entity_poly.pdbx_strand_id
1 'polypeptide(L)'
;MAENHYNPKQIEQDVQQYWDQNQSFKAVEDNDKEKFYCLSMFPYPSGRLHMGHVRNYTIGDVISRFQRMQGKNVLQPMGWDAFGLPAENAAINNNTAPANWTYSNIEYMKGQLKSLGFGYDWDREVATCKPDYYRWEQWFFTRLYEKGLVYKKNATVNWDPVDQTVLANEQVIDGRGWRSGALVEQKEIPQWFIKITDYAEELLADLEKLEEWPDQVRAMQANWIGRSEGAEITFKLTTPAGNVEELTVYTTRPDTFFGVTYVGVAAQHPIAEFAAKNSPALAAFIEECKNTKVAEAELATMEKKGCDTGLTAIHPLTGDEVPVWVANFVLMGYGSGAVMAVPGHDQ
;
A
#
# COMPACT_ATOMS: atom_id res chain seq x y z
N MET A 1 63.39 -10.86 -12.39
CA MET A 1 62.14 -11.51 -11.94
C MET A 1 61.12 -10.39 -11.78
N ALA A 2 60.12 -10.30 -12.63
CA ALA A 2 59.07 -9.33 -12.47
C ALA A 2 58.28 -9.71 -11.19
N GLU A 3 58.35 -8.84 -10.19
CA GLU A 3 57.51 -8.99 -9.00
C GLU A 3 56.06 -8.89 -9.48
N ASN A 4 55.33 -10.01 -9.45
CA ASN A 4 53.89 -10.05 -9.66
C ASN A 4 53.20 -9.36 -8.46
N HIS A 5 53.19 -8.03 -8.49
CA HIS A 5 52.41 -7.29 -7.51
C HIS A 5 50.92 -7.60 -7.71
N TYR A 6 50.26 -8.03 -6.64
CA TYR A 6 48.82 -8.20 -6.64
C TYR A 6 48.11 -6.89 -7.01
N ASN A 7 47.45 -6.89 -8.16
CA ASN A 7 46.67 -5.75 -8.65
C ASN A 7 45.20 -6.11 -8.70
N PRO A 8 44.45 -5.87 -7.63
CA PRO A 8 43.03 -6.29 -7.55
C PRO A 8 42.20 -5.71 -8.70
N LYS A 9 42.39 -4.45 -9.06
CA LYS A 9 41.62 -3.80 -10.12
C LYS A 9 41.78 -4.47 -11.48
N GLN A 10 43.01 -4.89 -11.83
CA GLN A 10 43.25 -5.60 -13.08
C GLN A 10 42.65 -7.00 -13.05
N ILE A 11 42.82 -7.72 -11.93
CA ILE A 11 42.28 -9.08 -11.74
C ILE A 11 40.74 -9.07 -11.82
N GLU A 12 40.09 -8.10 -11.17
CA GLU A 12 38.62 -7.94 -11.21
C GLU A 12 38.12 -7.73 -12.64
N GLN A 13 38.80 -6.86 -13.40
CA GLN A 13 38.45 -6.59 -14.80
C GLN A 13 38.60 -7.85 -15.67
N ASP A 14 39.74 -8.53 -15.56
CA ASP A 14 40.04 -9.74 -16.35
C ASP A 14 39.03 -10.86 -16.03
N VAL A 15 38.69 -11.04 -14.76
CA VAL A 15 37.72 -12.06 -14.33
C VAL A 15 36.29 -11.73 -14.78
N GLN A 16 35.89 -10.47 -14.68
CA GLN A 16 34.54 -10.08 -15.14
C GLN A 16 34.44 -10.22 -16.67
N GLN A 17 35.50 -9.87 -17.42
CA GLN A 17 35.54 -10.09 -18.85
C GLN A 17 35.46 -11.59 -19.20
N TYR A 18 36.18 -12.44 -18.43
CA TYR A 18 36.07 -13.89 -18.61
C TYR A 18 34.65 -14.40 -18.37
N TRP A 19 33.95 -13.92 -17.32
CA TRP A 19 32.58 -14.31 -17.04
C TRP A 19 31.61 -13.90 -18.15
N ASP A 20 31.73 -12.68 -18.66
CA ASP A 20 30.90 -12.19 -19.77
C ASP A 20 31.13 -13.01 -21.05
N GLN A 21 32.40 -13.29 -21.42
CA GLN A 21 32.75 -14.07 -22.61
C GLN A 21 32.28 -15.52 -22.55
N ASN A 22 32.33 -16.13 -21.38
CA ASN A 22 31.96 -17.53 -21.15
C ASN A 22 30.52 -17.70 -20.68
N GLN A 23 29.75 -16.60 -20.55
CA GLN A 23 28.40 -16.63 -20.01
C GLN A 23 28.28 -17.42 -18.70
N SER A 24 29.26 -17.24 -17.79
CA SER A 24 29.45 -18.08 -16.60
C SER A 24 28.26 -18.16 -15.66
N PHE A 25 27.36 -17.20 -15.70
CA PHE A 25 26.18 -17.12 -14.84
C PHE A 25 24.85 -17.32 -15.57
N LYS A 26 24.91 -17.65 -16.85
CA LYS A 26 23.70 -17.89 -17.65
C LYS A 26 22.97 -19.13 -17.18
N ALA A 27 21.68 -19.00 -16.92
CA ALA A 27 20.80 -20.13 -16.71
C ALA A 27 20.45 -20.79 -18.05
N VAL A 28 20.66 -22.10 -18.14
CA VAL A 28 20.35 -22.88 -19.32
C VAL A 28 19.10 -23.70 -19.03
N GLU A 29 18.20 -23.81 -20.01
CA GLU A 29 17.01 -24.64 -19.90
C GLU A 29 17.39 -26.13 -20.01
N ASP A 30 18.05 -26.62 -18.97
CA ASP A 30 18.52 -28.00 -18.84
C ASP A 30 17.64 -28.71 -17.80
N ASN A 31 16.95 -29.77 -18.24
CA ASN A 31 16.03 -30.52 -17.37
C ASN A 31 16.73 -31.56 -16.48
N ASP A 32 18.02 -31.84 -16.73
CA ASP A 32 18.77 -32.87 -16.00
C ASP A 32 19.39 -32.37 -14.70
N LYS A 33 19.52 -31.05 -14.52
CA LYS A 33 20.02 -30.45 -13.31
C LYS A 33 18.92 -29.97 -12.38
N GLU A 34 19.16 -30.14 -11.09
CA GLU A 34 18.30 -29.54 -10.06
C GLU A 34 18.25 -28.01 -10.26
N LYS A 35 17.02 -27.47 -10.33
CA LYS A 35 16.81 -26.03 -10.55
C LYS A 35 16.87 -25.29 -9.22
N PHE A 36 17.48 -24.12 -9.25
CA PHE A 36 17.47 -23.20 -8.11
C PHE A 36 17.18 -21.79 -8.59
N TYR A 37 16.17 -21.17 -8.01
CA TYR A 37 15.78 -19.78 -8.31
C TYR A 37 16.14 -18.88 -7.14
N CYS A 38 16.95 -17.85 -7.37
CA CYS A 38 17.33 -16.88 -6.36
C CYS A 38 16.94 -15.48 -6.84
N LEU A 39 15.89 -14.94 -6.26
CA LEU A 39 15.41 -13.60 -6.54
C LEU A 39 15.75 -12.66 -5.38
N SER A 40 16.46 -11.59 -5.68
CA SER A 40 16.55 -10.41 -4.83
C SER A 40 15.59 -9.34 -5.35
N MET A 41 14.99 -8.57 -4.46
CA MET A 41 14.06 -7.50 -4.84
C MET A 41 14.76 -6.52 -5.80
N PHE A 42 14.12 -6.24 -6.93
CA PHE A 42 14.65 -5.34 -7.94
C PHE A 42 14.80 -3.92 -7.41
N PRO A 43 15.91 -3.22 -7.73
CA PRO A 43 16.09 -1.84 -7.33
C PRO A 43 15.21 -0.91 -8.16
N TYR A 44 14.82 0.21 -7.57
CA TYR A 44 14.23 1.33 -8.28
C TYR A 44 15.35 2.22 -8.85
N PRO A 45 15.39 2.51 -10.17
CA PRO A 45 16.48 3.23 -10.80
C PRO A 45 16.36 4.77 -10.58
N SER A 46 16.44 5.20 -9.32
CA SER A 46 16.33 6.61 -8.93
C SER A 46 17.67 7.35 -8.81
N GLY A 47 18.80 6.68 -9.11
CA GLY A 47 20.11 7.32 -9.00
C GLY A 47 21.26 6.32 -8.88
N ARG A 48 21.88 6.24 -7.69
CA ARG A 48 23.05 5.39 -7.43
C ARG A 48 22.69 4.27 -6.44
N LEU A 49 23.43 3.17 -6.51
CA LEU A 49 23.36 2.16 -5.46
C LEU A 49 23.85 2.74 -4.12
N HIS A 50 23.27 2.28 -3.04
CA HIS A 50 23.72 2.55 -1.68
C HIS A 50 24.01 1.23 -0.94
N MET A 51 24.56 1.30 0.27
CA MET A 51 24.98 0.12 1.02
C MET A 51 23.84 -0.87 1.31
N GLY A 52 22.60 -0.41 1.39
CA GLY A 52 21.43 -1.30 1.50
C GLY A 52 21.29 -2.21 0.28
N HIS A 53 21.47 -1.68 -0.92
CA HIS A 53 21.50 -2.49 -2.15
C HIS A 53 22.65 -3.49 -2.13
N VAL A 54 23.87 -3.04 -1.76
CA VAL A 54 25.03 -3.94 -1.67
C VAL A 54 24.77 -5.10 -0.72
N ARG A 55 24.23 -4.82 0.48
CA ARG A 55 23.86 -5.86 1.45
C ARG A 55 22.86 -6.86 0.88
N ASN A 56 21.76 -6.35 0.31
CA ASN A 56 20.70 -7.18 -0.23
C ASN A 56 21.21 -8.12 -1.34
N TYR A 57 21.94 -7.58 -2.29
CA TYR A 57 22.42 -8.33 -3.47
C TYR A 57 23.58 -9.25 -3.16
N THR A 58 24.44 -8.89 -2.20
CA THR A 58 25.53 -9.78 -1.76
C THR A 58 24.98 -11.07 -1.15
N ILE A 59 23.90 -11.00 -0.34
CA ILE A 59 23.28 -12.18 0.24
C ILE A 59 22.78 -13.13 -0.86
N GLY A 60 22.04 -12.61 -1.83
CA GLY A 60 21.56 -13.40 -2.96
C GLY A 60 22.69 -13.99 -3.82
N ASP A 61 23.74 -13.21 -4.05
CA ASP A 61 24.91 -13.65 -4.84
C ASP A 61 25.67 -14.80 -4.16
N VAL A 62 25.89 -14.71 -2.84
CA VAL A 62 26.55 -15.77 -2.07
C VAL A 62 25.73 -17.06 -2.14
N ILE A 63 24.43 -16.99 -1.93
CA ILE A 63 23.53 -18.16 -2.02
C ILE A 63 23.59 -18.76 -3.42
N SER A 64 23.47 -17.94 -4.45
CA SER A 64 23.48 -18.40 -5.85
C SER A 64 24.81 -19.04 -6.23
N ARG A 65 25.93 -18.48 -5.83
CA ARG A 65 27.27 -19.09 -6.04
C ARG A 65 27.39 -20.42 -5.35
N PHE A 66 26.97 -20.51 -4.10
CA PHE A 66 26.99 -21.77 -3.35
C PHE A 66 26.16 -22.86 -4.08
N GLN A 67 24.97 -22.53 -4.53
CA GLN A 67 24.11 -23.49 -5.24
C GLN A 67 24.70 -23.91 -6.60
N ARG A 68 25.38 -23.00 -7.32
CA ARG A 68 26.13 -23.34 -8.55
C ARG A 68 27.28 -24.31 -8.24
N MET A 69 28.00 -24.09 -7.13
CA MET A 69 29.07 -25.00 -6.69
C MET A 69 28.57 -26.38 -6.33
N GLN A 70 27.29 -26.50 -5.94
CA GLN A 70 26.60 -27.79 -5.75
C GLN A 70 26.13 -28.43 -7.07
N GLY A 71 26.42 -27.84 -8.23
CA GLY A 71 26.07 -28.36 -9.55
C GLY A 71 24.67 -28.02 -10.03
N LYS A 72 23.91 -27.19 -9.33
CA LYS A 72 22.54 -26.83 -9.72
C LYS A 72 22.51 -25.87 -10.90
N ASN A 73 21.41 -25.88 -11.62
CA ASN A 73 21.07 -24.89 -12.62
C ASN A 73 20.41 -23.67 -11.94
N VAL A 74 21.19 -22.60 -11.76
CA VAL A 74 20.77 -21.45 -10.96
C VAL A 74 20.30 -20.32 -11.85
N LEU A 75 19.05 -19.88 -11.69
CA LEU A 75 18.53 -18.65 -12.24
C LEU A 75 18.61 -17.54 -11.17
N GLN A 76 19.46 -16.56 -11.41
CA GLN A 76 19.58 -15.33 -10.62
C GLN A 76 19.38 -14.13 -11.55
N PRO A 77 18.13 -13.70 -11.74
CA PRO A 77 17.84 -12.58 -12.62
C PRO A 77 18.10 -11.24 -11.95
N MET A 78 18.27 -10.20 -12.75
CA MET A 78 18.22 -8.79 -12.34
C MET A 78 17.12 -8.08 -13.12
N GLY A 79 16.50 -7.11 -12.48
CA GLY A 79 15.48 -6.26 -13.09
C GLY A 79 15.44 -4.88 -12.45
N TRP A 80 14.56 -4.05 -13.01
CA TRP A 80 14.39 -2.65 -12.62
C TRP A 80 12.91 -2.38 -12.41
N ASP A 81 12.56 -2.02 -11.18
CA ASP A 81 11.23 -1.48 -10.86
C ASP A 81 11.23 0.00 -11.29
N ALA A 82 10.64 0.29 -12.45
CA ALA A 82 10.99 1.49 -13.19
C ALA A 82 9.81 2.38 -13.59
N PHE A 83 8.64 2.18 -12.97
CA PHE A 83 7.48 3.05 -13.12
C PHE A 83 7.23 3.91 -11.88
N GLY A 84 6.45 4.98 -12.05
CA GLY A 84 5.83 5.71 -10.97
C GLY A 84 6.40 7.11 -10.71
N LEU A 85 5.78 7.81 -9.78
CA LEU A 85 6.04 9.20 -9.43
C LEU A 85 7.49 9.52 -9.04
N PRO A 86 8.28 8.64 -8.39
CA PRO A 86 9.69 8.97 -8.09
C PRO A 86 10.53 9.27 -9.32
N ALA A 87 10.33 8.53 -10.42
CA ALA A 87 11.04 8.82 -11.68
C ALA A 87 10.56 10.12 -12.33
N GLU A 88 9.25 10.39 -12.31
CA GLU A 88 8.67 11.62 -12.83
C GLU A 88 9.15 12.84 -12.06
N ASN A 89 9.15 12.78 -10.73
CA ASN A 89 9.63 13.87 -9.88
C ASN A 89 11.11 14.15 -10.08
N ALA A 90 11.94 13.09 -10.15
CA ALA A 90 13.36 13.24 -10.42
C ALA A 90 13.60 13.86 -11.81
N ALA A 91 12.82 13.47 -12.80
CA ALA A 91 12.91 14.01 -14.16
C ALA A 91 12.53 15.50 -14.20
N ILE A 92 11.46 15.91 -13.50
CA ILE A 92 11.06 17.31 -13.35
C ILE A 92 12.19 18.12 -12.70
N ASN A 93 12.71 17.63 -11.55
CA ASN A 93 13.78 18.31 -10.82
C ASN A 93 15.07 18.46 -11.62
N ASN A 94 15.32 17.55 -12.54
CA ASN A 94 16.51 17.57 -13.41
C ASN A 94 16.24 18.11 -14.83
N ASN A 95 15.03 18.62 -15.08
CA ASN A 95 14.59 19.16 -16.37
C ASN A 95 14.87 18.20 -17.56
N THR A 96 14.48 16.95 -17.41
CA THR A 96 14.67 15.90 -18.41
C THR A 96 13.40 15.05 -18.57
N ALA A 97 13.31 14.28 -19.65
CA ALA A 97 12.20 13.34 -19.81
C ALA A 97 12.34 12.13 -18.85
N PRO A 98 11.24 11.64 -18.23
CA PRO A 98 11.29 10.49 -17.32
C PRO A 98 11.99 9.26 -17.91
N ALA A 99 11.75 8.94 -19.19
CA ALA A 99 12.40 7.83 -19.85
C ALA A 99 13.93 7.98 -19.89
N ASN A 100 14.42 9.17 -20.28
CA ASN A 100 15.85 9.43 -20.36
C ASN A 100 16.53 9.32 -18.98
N TRP A 101 15.88 9.87 -17.96
CA TRP A 101 16.35 9.76 -16.58
C TRP A 101 16.42 8.30 -16.13
N THR A 102 15.34 7.55 -16.34
CA THR A 102 15.23 6.16 -15.90
C THR A 102 16.26 5.27 -16.59
N TYR A 103 16.36 5.33 -17.93
CA TYR A 103 17.30 4.48 -18.66
C TYR A 103 18.76 4.83 -18.35
N SER A 104 19.12 6.10 -18.20
CA SER A 104 20.48 6.45 -17.81
C SER A 104 20.84 5.98 -16.41
N ASN A 105 19.90 5.99 -15.48
CA ASN A 105 20.11 5.42 -14.13
C ASN A 105 20.23 3.90 -14.17
N ILE A 106 19.42 3.20 -14.98
CA ILE A 106 19.55 1.76 -15.18
C ILE A 106 20.95 1.40 -15.63
N GLU A 107 21.46 2.04 -16.69
CA GLU A 107 22.79 1.77 -17.20
C GLU A 107 23.89 2.08 -16.15
N TYR A 108 23.73 3.17 -15.43
CA TYR A 108 24.68 3.52 -14.39
C TYR A 108 24.71 2.50 -13.24
N MET A 109 23.54 2.13 -12.70
CA MET A 109 23.41 1.16 -11.62
C MET A 109 23.84 -0.25 -12.07
N LYS A 110 23.55 -0.62 -13.31
CA LYS A 110 24.04 -1.87 -13.93
C LYS A 110 25.56 -1.93 -13.95
N GLY A 111 26.21 -0.83 -14.34
CA GLY A 111 27.68 -0.71 -14.26
C GLY A 111 28.20 -0.90 -12.84
N GLN A 112 27.52 -0.33 -11.84
CA GLN A 112 27.89 -0.51 -10.42
C GLN A 112 27.72 -1.97 -9.97
N LEU A 113 26.61 -2.65 -10.34
CA LEU A 113 26.37 -4.05 -10.00
C LEU A 113 27.40 -4.98 -10.65
N LYS A 114 27.79 -4.72 -11.91
CA LYS A 114 28.85 -5.44 -12.58
C LYS A 114 30.21 -5.23 -11.91
N SER A 115 30.54 -4.00 -11.50
CA SER A 115 31.79 -3.71 -10.81
C SER A 115 31.91 -4.37 -9.43
N LEU A 116 30.77 -4.65 -8.77
CA LEU A 116 30.71 -5.44 -7.54
C LEU A 116 30.91 -6.95 -7.79
N GLY A 117 30.92 -7.38 -9.05
CA GLY A 117 31.18 -8.76 -9.43
C GLY A 117 30.01 -9.71 -9.17
N PHE A 118 28.78 -9.25 -9.07
CA PHE A 118 27.63 -10.12 -8.88
C PHE A 118 27.32 -10.99 -10.09
N GLY A 119 26.97 -12.24 -9.83
CA GLY A 119 26.75 -13.28 -10.83
C GLY A 119 25.33 -13.35 -11.39
N TYR A 120 24.81 -12.22 -11.89
CA TYR A 120 23.49 -12.17 -12.52
C TYR A 120 23.50 -12.72 -13.94
N ASP A 121 22.40 -13.33 -14.34
CA ASP A 121 22.10 -13.64 -15.74
C ASP A 121 21.56 -12.40 -16.44
N TRP A 122 22.45 -11.63 -17.04
CA TRP A 122 22.10 -10.37 -17.73
C TRP A 122 21.29 -10.57 -19.02
N ASP A 123 21.26 -11.79 -19.59
CA ASP A 123 20.39 -12.09 -20.73
C ASP A 123 18.91 -12.12 -20.32
N ARG A 124 18.64 -12.27 -19.02
CA ARG A 124 17.30 -12.26 -18.45
C ARG A 124 16.99 -10.98 -17.68
N GLU A 125 17.71 -9.91 -17.98
CA GLU A 125 17.43 -8.58 -17.44
C GLU A 125 16.04 -8.10 -17.91
N VAL A 126 15.26 -7.56 -16.98
CA VAL A 126 13.92 -6.99 -17.26
C VAL A 126 13.83 -5.56 -16.72
N ALA A 127 12.95 -4.75 -17.30
CA ALA A 127 12.57 -3.45 -16.76
C ALA A 127 11.05 -3.30 -16.86
N THR A 128 10.40 -3.03 -15.75
CA THR A 128 8.93 -3.00 -15.66
C THR A 128 8.30 -1.93 -16.58
N CYS A 129 9.05 -0.88 -16.91
CA CYS A 129 8.61 0.19 -17.82
C CYS A 129 8.72 -0.16 -19.32
N LYS A 130 9.27 -1.31 -19.68
CA LYS A 130 9.37 -1.69 -21.09
C LYS A 130 8.09 -2.38 -21.58
N PRO A 131 7.67 -2.14 -22.84
CA PRO A 131 6.46 -2.74 -23.41
C PRO A 131 6.45 -4.28 -23.42
N ASP A 132 7.59 -4.91 -23.58
CA ASP A 132 7.74 -6.36 -23.53
C ASP A 132 7.49 -6.95 -22.15
N TYR A 133 7.62 -6.14 -21.10
CA TYR A 133 7.26 -6.49 -19.72
C TYR A 133 5.80 -6.15 -19.42
N TYR A 134 5.39 -4.87 -19.49
CA TYR A 134 4.09 -4.44 -19.00
C TYR A 134 2.90 -4.93 -19.86
N ARG A 135 3.12 -5.38 -21.09
CA ARG A 135 2.07 -6.06 -21.88
C ARG A 135 1.48 -7.27 -21.15
N TRP A 136 2.31 -7.95 -20.35
CA TRP A 136 1.86 -9.10 -19.55
C TRP A 136 1.05 -8.68 -18.34
N GLU A 137 1.37 -7.55 -17.74
CA GLU A 137 0.57 -6.94 -16.67
C GLU A 137 -0.79 -6.51 -17.21
N GLN A 138 -0.83 -5.90 -18.40
CA GLN A 138 -2.08 -5.55 -19.09
C GLN A 138 -2.91 -6.78 -19.44
N TRP A 139 -2.29 -7.84 -19.92
CA TRP A 139 -2.96 -9.11 -20.17
C TRP A 139 -3.51 -9.70 -18.86
N PHE A 140 -2.72 -9.72 -17.81
CA PHE A 140 -3.14 -10.21 -16.50
C PHE A 140 -4.32 -9.41 -15.94
N PHE A 141 -4.28 -8.09 -16.05
CA PHE A 141 -5.40 -7.22 -15.67
C PHE A 141 -6.70 -7.61 -16.39
N THR A 142 -6.65 -7.91 -17.71
CA THR A 142 -7.84 -8.37 -18.44
C THR A 142 -8.38 -9.70 -17.92
N ARG A 143 -7.50 -10.61 -17.51
CA ARG A 143 -7.92 -11.89 -16.87
C ARG A 143 -8.57 -11.69 -15.51
N LEU A 144 -8.04 -10.78 -14.70
CA LEU A 144 -8.66 -10.41 -13.43
C LEU A 144 -10.05 -9.78 -13.64
N TYR A 145 -10.19 -8.93 -14.66
CA TYR A 145 -11.48 -8.35 -15.00
C TYR A 145 -12.49 -9.43 -15.44
N GLU A 146 -12.11 -10.35 -16.29
CA GLU A 146 -12.97 -11.48 -16.72
C GLU A 146 -13.41 -12.37 -15.56
N LYS A 147 -12.56 -12.51 -14.54
CA LYS A 147 -12.89 -13.23 -13.30
C LYS A 147 -13.73 -12.41 -12.31
N GLY A 148 -14.06 -11.17 -12.61
CA GLY A 148 -14.80 -10.29 -11.72
C GLY A 148 -14.03 -9.80 -10.50
N LEU A 149 -12.70 -9.95 -10.50
CA LEU A 149 -11.81 -9.50 -9.42
C LEU A 149 -11.43 -8.03 -9.55
N VAL A 150 -11.70 -7.42 -10.69
CA VAL A 150 -11.47 -6.01 -10.96
C VAL A 150 -12.79 -5.35 -11.35
N TYR A 151 -13.06 -4.20 -10.76
CA TYR A 151 -14.27 -3.42 -11.02
C TYR A 151 -13.97 -1.92 -11.03
N LYS A 152 -14.90 -1.15 -11.58
CA LYS A 152 -14.79 0.30 -11.65
C LYS A 152 -15.90 0.94 -10.85
N LYS A 153 -15.56 1.90 -10.00
CA LYS A 153 -16.53 2.73 -9.25
C LYS A 153 -16.02 4.14 -9.08
N ASN A 154 -16.93 5.08 -8.79
CA ASN A 154 -16.52 6.38 -8.32
C ASN A 154 -15.94 6.27 -6.92
N ALA A 155 -14.85 6.97 -6.67
CA ALA A 155 -14.22 7.07 -5.37
C ALA A 155 -13.75 8.50 -5.13
N THR A 156 -13.85 8.93 -3.90
CA THR A 156 -13.29 10.20 -3.45
C THR A 156 -11.78 10.06 -3.34
N VAL A 157 -11.05 10.95 -3.98
CA VAL A 157 -9.59 10.96 -4.02
C VAL A 157 -9.05 12.34 -3.63
N ASN A 158 -7.82 12.35 -3.15
CA ASN A 158 -7.08 13.59 -2.94
C ASN A 158 -6.60 14.12 -4.31
N TRP A 159 -7.15 15.22 -4.75
CA TRP A 159 -6.80 15.85 -6.03
C TRP A 159 -5.92 17.08 -5.81
N ASP A 160 -4.78 17.09 -6.48
CA ASP A 160 -3.94 18.29 -6.54
C ASP A 160 -4.31 19.10 -7.77
N PRO A 161 -4.88 20.31 -7.60
CA PRO A 161 -5.36 21.12 -8.74
C PRO A 161 -4.22 21.73 -9.56
N VAL A 162 -3.01 21.87 -8.99
CA VAL A 162 -1.83 22.44 -9.68
C VAL A 162 -1.12 21.35 -10.47
N ASP A 163 -0.85 20.21 -9.84
CA ASP A 163 -0.21 19.09 -10.50
C ASP A 163 -1.17 18.26 -11.36
N GLN A 164 -2.49 18.53 -11.25
CA GLN A 164 -3.57 17.82 -11.95
C GLN A 164 -3.47 16.28 -11.81
N THR A 165 -3.22 15.83 -10.59
CA THR A 165 -3.03 14.41 -10.30
C THR A 165 -3.70 14.00 -8.99
N VAL A 166 -3.96 12.69 -8.87
CA VAL A 166 -4.40 12.07 -7.62
C VAL A 166 -3.20 11.84 -6.72
N LEU A 167 -3.34 12.18 -5.45
CA LEU A 167 -2.32 11.97 -4.44
C LEU A 167 -2.73 10.85 -3.48
N ALA A 168 -1.79 9.97 -3.16
CA ALA A 168 -1.92 9.05 -2.04
C ALA A 168 -1.96 9.84 -0.71
N ASN A 169 -2.47 9.22 0.35
CA ASN A 169 -2.59 9.91 1.66
C ASN A 169 -1.22 10.41 2.16
N GLU A 170 -0.16 9.63 1.97
CA GLU A 170 1.21 9.96 2.37
C GLU A 170 1.82 11.15 1.58
N GLN A 171 1.22 11.48 0.45
CA GLN A 171 1.64 12.60 -0.41
C GLN A 171 0.93 13.91 -0.08
N VAL A 172 0.11 13.91 0.93
CA VAL A 172 -0.56 15.11 1.39
C VAL A 172 -0.09 15.44 2.79
N ILE A 173 0.57 16.58 2.94
CA ILE A 173 1.15 17.10 4.17
C ILE A 173 0.39 18.37 4.56
N ASP A 174 -0.18 18.40 5.76
CA ASP A 174 -0.97 19.53 6.28
C ASP A 174 -2.06 20.03 5.31
N GLY A 175 -2.77 19.08 4.66
CA GLY A 175 -3.82 19.41 3.68
C GLY A 175 -3.31 19.90 2.33
N ARG A 176 -2.00 19.83 2.08
CA ARG A 176 -1.35 20.31 0.86
C ARG A 176 -0.63 19.21 0.11
N GLY A 177 -0.61 19.31 -1.19
CA GLY A 177 0.21 18.42 -2.03
C GLY A 177 1.69 18.56 -1.69
N TRP A 178 2.34 17.44 -1.42
CA TRP A 178 3.75 17.39 -0.99
C TRP A 178 4.74 18.03 -1.98
N ARG A 179 4.37 18.11 -3.25
CA ARG A 179 5.17 18.67 -4.35
C ARG A 179 4.76 20.11 -4.69
N SER A 180 3.48 20.31 -4.96
CA SER A 180 2.95 21.60 -5.42
C SER A 180 2.78 22.61 -4.28
N GLY A 181 2.58 22.15 -3.04
CA GLY A 181 2.17 22.98 -1.92
C GLY A 181 0.73 23.52 -2.02
N ALA A 182 -0.01 23.14 -3.07
CA ALA A 182 -1.41 23.54 -3.25
C ALA A 182 -2.31 22.84 -2.23
N LEU A 183 -3.39 23.50 -1.84
CA LEU A 183 -4.46 22.84 -1.06
C LEU A 183 -5.05 21.71 -1.89
N VAL A 184 -5.16 20.56 -1.28
CA VAL A 184 -5.72 19.36 -1.91
C VAL A 184 -7.24 19.43 -1.86
N GLU A 185 -7.87 19.09 -2.97
CA GLU A 185 -9.32 19.01 -3.10
C GLU A 185 -9.77 17.55 -3.00
N GLN A 186 -10.93 17.32 -2.38
CA GLN A 186 -11.60 16.03 -2.46
C GLN A 186 -12.41 15.98 -3.76
N LYS A 187 -12.11 15.02 -4.62
CA LYS A 187 -12.76 14.88 -5.92
C LYS A 187 -13.25 13.47 -6.15
N GLU A 188 -14.49 13.32 -6.58
CA GLU A 188 -14.99 12.03 -7.03
C GLU A 188 -14.58 11.78 -8.48
N ILE A 189 -13.86 10.69 -8.69
CA ILE A 189 -13.48 10.25 -10.02
C ILE A 189 -13.71 8.74 -10.18
N PRO A 190 -13.99 8.26 -11.40
CA PRO A 190 -14.09 6.84 -11.64
C PRO A 190 -12.71 6.18 -11.56
N GLN A 191 -12.59 5.17 -10.72
CA GLN A 191 -11.33 4.44 -10.50
C GLN A 191 -11.52 2.94 -10.60
N TRP A 192 -10.42 2.23 -10.92
CA TRP A 192 -10.34 0.79 -10.89
C TRP A 192 -9.99 0.31 -9.49
N PHE A 193 -10.65 -0.76 -9.08
CA PHE A 193 -10.43 -1.44 -7.81
C PHE A 193 -10.19 -2.92 -8.03
N ILE A 194 -9.33 -3.51 -7.21
CA ILE A 194 -9.09 -4.95 -7.14
C ILE A 194 -9.71 -5.45 -5.84
N LYS A 195 -10.48 -6.54 -5.91
CA LYS A 195 -11.12 -7.18 -4.75
C LYS A 195 -10.12 -7.98 -3.92
N ILE A 196 -9.13 -7.31 -3.34
CA ILE A 196 -8.06 -7.98 -2.57
C ILE A 196 -8.59 -8.68 -1.33
N THR A 197 -9.69 -8.21 -0.76
CA THR A 197 -10.30 -8.78 0.45
C THR A 197 -11.01 -10.11 0.22
N ASP A 198 -11.33 -10.46 -1.04
CA ASP A 198 -11.92 -11.77 -1.37
C ASP A 198 -10.97 -12.94 -1.03
N TYR A 199 -9.67 -12.67 -0.91
CA TYR A 199 -8.63 -13.64 -0.57
C TYR A 199 -8.10 -13.51 0.86
N ALA A 200 -8.66 -12.65 1.69
CA ALA A 200 -8.11 -12.35 3.02
C ALA A 200 -8.04 -13.59 3.92
N GLU A 201 -9.09 -14.39 3.98
CA GLU A 201 -9.14 -15.62 4.77
C GLU A 201 -8.13 -16.68 4.27
N GLU A 202 -8.03 -16.86 2.94
CA GLU A 202 -7.07 -17.78 2.33
C GLU A 202 -5.63 -17.34 2.60
N LEU A 203 -5.33 -16.06 2.44
CA LEU A 203 -4.01 -15.49 2.71
C LEU A 203 -3.62 -15.65 4.19
N LEU A 204 -4.56 -15.45 5.11
CA LEU A 204 -4.31 -15.63 6.53
C LEU A 204 -4.03 -17.09 6.87
N ALA A 205 -4.84 -18.02 6.36
CA ALA A 205 -4.65 -19.44 6.58
C ALA A 205 -3.33 -19.97 5.96
N ASP A 206 -2.97 -19.45 4.80
CA ASP A 206 -1.76 -19.88 4.07
C ASP A 206 -0.46 -19.40 4.71
N LEU A 207 -0.49 -18.46 5.67
CA LEU A 207 0.68 -18.12 6.48
C LEU A 207 1.22 -19.32 7.28
N GLU A 208 0.38 -20.28 7.64
CA GLU A 208 0.80 -21.51 8.32
C GLU A 208 1.64 -22.42 7.41
N LYS A 209 1.47 -22.33 6.08
CA LYS A 209 2.23 -23.09 5.08
C LYS A 209 3.63 -22.52 4.82
N LEU A 210 3.91 -21.32 5.30
CA LEU A 210 5.17 -20.60 5.10
C LEU A 210 6.15 -20.87 6.24
N GLU A 211 6.44 -22.12 6.50
CA GLU A 211 7.28 -22.57 7.63
C GLU A 211 8.70 -21.99 7.58
N GLU A 212 9.25 -21.76 6.36
CA GLU A 212 10.58 -21.20 6.15
C GLU A 212 10.63 -19.66 6.33
N TRP A 213 9.48 -19.01 6.54
CA TRP A 213 9.44 -17.58 6.79
C TRP A 213 9.74 -17.27 8.26
N PRO A 214 10.46 -16.17 8.56
CA PRO A 214 10.66 -15.73 9.93
C PRO A 214 9.33 -15.50 10.65
N ASP A 215 9.21 -15.98 11.89
CA ASP A 215 7.99 -15.86 12.71
C ASP A 215 7.50 -14.42 12.83
N GLN A 216 8.43 -13.47 12.98
CA GLN A 216 8.10 -12.05 13.06
C GLN A 216 7.40 -11.55 11.77
N VAL A 217 7.83 -12.04 10.61
CA VAL A 217 7.24 -11.64 9.31
C VAL A 217 5.85 -12.23 9.19
N ARG A 218 5.65 -13.51 9.55
CA ARG A 218 4.33 -14.15 9.57
C ARG A 218 3.37 -13.42 10.52
N ALA A 219 3.83 -13.07 11.72
CA ALA A 219 3.04 -12.31 12.67
C ALA A 219 2.67 -10.90 12.15
N MET A 220 3.59 -10.21 11.49
CA MET A 220 3.30 -8.90 10.86
C MET A 220 2.26 -9.02 9.76
N GLN A 221 2.33 -10.07 8.92
CA GLN A 221 1.33 -10.30 7.86
C GLN A 221 -0.04 -10.64 8.46
N ALA A 222 -0.11 -11.50 9.47
CA ALA A 222 -1.35 -11.84 10.16
C ALA A 222 -2.02 -10.61 10.78
N ASN A 223 -1.24 -9.76 11.45
CA ASN A 223 -1.72 -8.51 12.04
C ASN A 223 -2.19 -7.50 10.98
N TRP A 224 -1.52 -7.46 9.83
CA TRP A 224 -1.91 -6.59 8.72
C TRP A 224 -3.23 -7.03 8.07
N ILE A 225 -3.42 -8.33 7.84
CA ILE A 225 -4.68 -8.89 7.33
C ILE A 225 -5.81 -8.66 8.33
N GLY A 226 -5.52 -8.83 9.62
CA GLY A 226 -6.36 -8.37 10.72
C GLY A 226 -7.77 -8.94 10.70
N ARG A 227 -7.93 -10.27 10.84
CA ARG A 227 -9.27 -10.85 10.99
C ARG A 227 -9.93 -10.27 12.23
N SER A 228 -11.08 -9.63 12.07
CA SER A 228 -11.93 -9.14 13.15
C SER A 228 -13.35 -9.70 13.00
N GLU A 229 -13.94 -10.09 14.12
CA GLU A 229 -15.33 -10.52 14.19
C GLU A 229 -16.12 -9.48 14.99
N GLY A 230 -17.29 -9.15 14.50
CA GLY A 230 -18.12 -8.15 15.14
C GLY A 230 -19.61 -8.39 14.89
N ALA A 231 -20.42 -7.52 15.44
CA ALA A 231 -21.86 -7.55 15.30
C ALA A 231 -22.37 -6.21 14.77
N GLU A 232 -23.40 -6.28 13.96
CA GLU A 232 -24.21 -5.12 13.59
C GLU A 232 -25.37 -4.99 14.56
N ILE A 233 -25.57 -3.80 15.09
CA ILE A 233 -26.64 -3.49 16.04
C ILE A 233 -27.43 -2.32 15.49
N THR A 234 -28.74 -2.51 15.35
CA THR A 234 -29.64 -1.50 14.79
C THR A 234 -30.36 -0.76 15.90
N PHE A 235 -30.21 0.54 15.92
CA PHE A 235 -30.94 1.49 16.77
C PHE A 235 -32.07 2.12 15.97
N LYS A 236 -33.21 2.38 16.64
CA LYS A 236 -34.26 3.21 16.08
C LYS A 236 -33.95 4.67 16.38
N LEU A 237 -33.99 5.52 15.33
CA LEU A 237 -33.81 6.96 15.46
C LEU A 237 -35.19 7.63 15.64
N THR A 238 -35.25 8.57 16.57
CA THR A 238 -36.36 9.51 16.67
C THR A 238 -35.97 10.80 15.97
N THR A 239 -36.63 11.14 14.87
CA THR A 239 -36.43 12.39 14.17
C THR A 239 -37.47 13.45 14.63
N PRO A 240 -37.17 14.76 14.53
CA PRO A 240 -38.12 15.82 14.88
C PRO A 240 -39.45 15.76 14.11
N ALA A 241 -39.48 15.09 12.96
CA ALA A 241 -40.69 14.87 12.17
C ALA A 241 -41.49 13.64 12.61
N GLY A 242 -41.02 12.91 13.63
CA GLY A 242 -41.70 11.71 14.16
C GLY A 242 -41.52 10.47 13.27
N ASN A 243 -40.73 10.55 12.21
CA ASN A 243 -40.36 9.38 11.41
C ASN A 243 -39.36 8.55 12.17
N VAL A 244 -39.55 7.23 12.19
CA VAL A 244 -38.57 6.29 12.76
C VAL A 244 -37.69 5.83 11.62
N GLU A 245 -36.41 6.16 11.72
CA GLU A 245 -35.34 5.67 10.83
C GLU A 245 -34.47 4.69 11.60
N GLU A 246 -33.75 3.85 10.88
CA GLU A 246 -32.83 2.88 11.47
C GLU A 246 -31.37 3.37 11.31
N LEU A 247 -30.58 3.24 12.40
CA LEU A 247 -29.17 3.51 12.42
C LEU A 247 -28.45 2.24 12.85
N THR A 248 -27.75 1.61 11.92
CA THR A 248 -26.96 0.42 12.20
C THR A 248 -25.53 0.81 12.55
N VAL A 249 -25.02 0.31 13.68
CA VAL A 249 -23.62 0.44 14.10
C VAL A 249 -22.91 -0.91 13.99
N TYR A 250 -21.64 -0.88 13.65
CA TYR A 250 -20.80 -2.06 13.73
C TYR A 250 -19.90 -1.98 14.97
N THR A 251 -19.77 -3.11 15.71
CA THR A 251 -18.88 -3.20 16.87
C THR A 251 -18.19 -4.55 16.94
N THR A 252 -16.90 -4.55 17.32
CA THR A 252 -16.15 -5.77 17.65
C THR A 252 -16.31 -6.14 19.13
N ARG A 253 -16.98 -5.30 19.93
CA ARG A 253 -17.20 -5.49 21.35
C ARG A 253 -18.71 -5.46 21.71
N PRO A 254 -19.51 -6.41 21.17
CA PRO A 254 -20.93 -6.47 21.50
C PRO A 254 -21.20 -6.74 23.00
N ASP A 255 -20.23 -7.28 23.71
CA ASP A 255 -20.26 -7.51 25.16
C ASP A 255 -20.37 -6.21 25.97
N THR A 256 -19.95 -5.06 25.42
CA THR A 256 -20.03 -3.76 26.09
C THR A 256 -21.30 -2.98 25.79
N PHE A 257 -22.24 -3.56 25.05
CA PHE A 257 -23.40 -2.90 24.50
C PHE A 257 -24.28 -2.17 25.52
N PHE A 258 -24.43 -2.73 26.73
CA PHE A 258 -25.21 -2.09 27.80
C PHE A 258 -24.58 -0.78 28.35
N GLY A 259 -23.32 -0.53 28.03
CA GLY A 259 -22.59 0.69 28.43
C GLY A 259 -22.63 1.81 27.40
N VAL A 260 -23.41 1.68 26.34
CA VAL A 260 -23.54 2.70 25.28
C VAL A 260 -24.09 4.00 25.87
N THR A 261 -23.37 5.10 25.63
CA THR A 261 -23.77 6.44 26.11
C THR A 261 -24.11 7.39 24.97
N TYR A 262 -23.58 7.16 23.76
CA TYR A 262 -23.96 7.88 22.57
C TYR A 262 -23.61 7.04 21.31
N VAL A 263 -24.17 7.42 20.18
CA VAL A 263 -23.81 6.87 18.86
C VAL A 263 -23.08 7.95 18.07
N GLY A 264 -21.89 7.60 17.58
CA GLY A 264 -21.09 8.47 16.72
C GLY A 264 -21.29 8.10 15.25
N VAL A 265 -21.50 9.08 14.38
CA VAL A 265 -21.60 8.89 12.93
C VAL A 265 -20.49 9.68 12.20
N ALA A 266 -20.07 9.16 11.07
CA ALA A 266 -19.11 9.87 10.19
C ALA A 266 -19.72 11.17 9.64
N ALA A 267 -18.90 12.15 9.37
CA ALA A 267 -19.34 13.43 8.80
C ALA A 267 -20.04 13.29 7.43
N GLN A 268 -19.72 12.23 6.68
CA GLN A 268 -20.33 11.90 5.37
C GLN A 268 -21.55 10.99 5.50
N HIS A 269 -21.95 10.63 6.73
CA HIS A 269 -23.11 9.76 6.93
C HIS A 269 -24.40 10.48 6.56
N PRO A 270 -25.39 9.83 5.91
CA PRO A 270 -26.66 10.47 5.51
C PRO A 270 -27.42 11.15 6.66
N ILE A 271 -27.34 10.58 7.87
CA ILE A 271 -27.93 11.16 9.08
C ILE A 271 -27.26 12.49 9.48
N ALA A 272 -25.93 12.60 9.32
CA ALA A 272 -25.21 13.85 9.56
C ALA A 272 -25.66 14.94 8.59
N GLU A 273 -25.77 14.62 7.31
CA GLU A 273 -26.27 15.55 6.28
C GLU A 273 -27.72 15.96 6.51
N PHE A 274 -28.56 15.04 6.96
CA PHE A 274 -29.95 15.32 7.31
C PHE A 274 -30.02 16.31 8.47
N ALA A 275 -29.30 16.07 9.57
CA ALA A 275 -29.31 16.92 10.76
C ALA A 275 -28.73 18.30 10.49
N ALA A 276 -27.72 18.40 9.64
CA ALA A 276 -27.05 19.64 9.27
C ALA A 276 -27.97 20.67 8.57
N LYS A 277 -29.05 20.21 7.93
CA LYS A 277 -30.02 21.12 7.25
C LYS A 277 -30.61 22.16 8.19
N ASN A 278 -30.73 21.84 9.47
CA ASN A 278 -31.33 22.70 10.49
C ASN A 278 -30.32 23.24 11.52
N SER A 279 -29.01 22.95 11.36
CA SER A 279 -27.96 23.35 12.30
C SER A 279 -26.74 23.92 11.57
N PRO A 280 -26.60 25.25 11.49
CA PRO A 280 -25.42 25.87 10.89
C PRO A 280 -24.09 25.45 11.55
N ALA A 281 -24.11 25.23 12.88
CA ALA A 281 -22.94 24.79 13.62
C ALA A 281 -22.50 23.38 13.20
N LEU A 282 -23.47 22.47 13.05
CA LEU A 282 -23.21 21.11 12.58
C LEU A 282 -22.72 21.10 11.13
N ALA A 283 -23.32 21.91 10.26
CA ALA A 283 -22.87 22.07 8.87
C ALA A 283 -21.41 22.54 8.80
N ALA A 284 -21.03 23.53 9.60
CA ALA A 284 -19.66 24.02 9.70
C ALA A 284 -18.69 22.92 10.20
N PHE A 285 -19.10 22.15 11.20
CA PHE A 285 -18.28 21.04 11.72
C PHE A 285 -18.11 19.90 10.69
N ILE A 286 -19.13 19.58 9.92
CA ILE A 286 -19.04 18.61 8.82
C ILE A 286 -18.05 19.08 7.77
N GLU A 287 -18.06 20.36 7.40
CA GLU A 287 -17.07 20.91 6.46
C GLU A 287 -15.65 20.93 7.04
N GLU A 288 -15.48 21.20 8.35
CA GLU A 288 -14.18 21.04 9.03
C GLU A 288 -13.69 19.58 8.91
N CYS A 289 -14.55 18.59 9.18
CA CYS A 289 -14.23 17.18 9.08
C CYS A 289 -13.86 16.74 7.64
N LYS A 290 -14.55 17.27 6.62
CA LYS A 290 -14.23 16.95 5.21
C LYS A 290 -12.86 17.48 4.79
N ASN A 291 -12.41 18.59 5.37
CA ASN A 291 -11.13 19.20 5.10
C ASN A 291 -10.00 18.62 5.97
N THR A 292 -10.33 17.87 7.02
CA THR A 292 -9.37 17.20 7.88
C THR A 292 -9.16 15.78 7.36
N LYS A 293 -7.93 15.43 7.02
CA LYS A 293 -7.59 14.08 6.60
C LYS A 293 -7.57 13.15 7.79
N VAL A 294 -8.14 12.00 7.59
CA VAL A 294 -8.00 10.94 8.57
C VAL A 294 -7.62 9.66 7.84
N ALA A 295 -6.30 9.40 7.78
CA ALA A 295 -5.83 8.04 7.62
C ALA A 295 -6.09 7.29 8.94
N GLU A 296 -6.51 6.04 8.87
CA GLU A 296 -6.78 5.20 10.05
C GLU A 296 -5.63 5.22 11.07
N ALA A 297 -4.37 5.34 10.60
CA ALA A 297 -3.19 5.48 11.44
C ALA A 297 -3.08 6.81 12.20
N GLU A 298 -3.74 7.88 11.73
CA GLU A 298 -3.72 9.21 12.36
C GLU A 298 -4.85 9.37 13.38
N LEU A 299 -5.92 8.54 13.29
CA LEU A 299 -7.04 8.54 14.22
C LEU A 299 -6.61 8.37 15.68
N ALA A 300 -5.57 7.57 15.93
CA ALA A 300 -5.09 7.30 17.28
C ALA A 300 -4.43 8.52 17.95
N THR A 301 -3.90 9.46 17.17
CA THR A 301 -3.16 10.63 17.67
C THR A 301 -3.92 11.94 17.52
N MET A 302 -5.04 11.93 16.79
CA MET A 302 -5.85 13.12 16.51
C MET A 302 -6.66 13.55 17.73
N GLU A 303 -6.82 14.86 17.92
CA GLU A 303 -7.78 15.39 18.89
C GLU A 303 -9.21 14.99 18.50
N LYS A 304 -9.86 14.19 19.35
CA LYS A 304 -11.22 13.73 19.12
C LYS A 304 -12.22 14.86 19.36
N LYS A 305 -12.98 15.19 18.31
CA LYS A 305 -14.02 16.22 18.34
C LYS A 305 -15.36 15.65 17.88
N GLY A 306 -16.45 16.19 18.39
CA GLY A 306 -17.78 15.83 17.98
C GLY A 306 -18.75 17.01 18.05
N CYS A 307 -19.84 16.90 17.31
CA CYS A 307 -20.93 17.86 17.33
C CYS A 307 -22.26 17.11 17.41
N ASP A 308 -23.11 17.52 18.35
CA ASP A 308 -24.43 16.92 18.57
C ASP A 308 -25.33 17.16 17.34
N THR A 309 -25.99 16.12 16.87
CA THR A 309 -26.96 16.21 15.77
C THR A 309 -28.35 16.69 16.20
N GLY A 310 -28.66 16.68 17.51
CA GLY A 310 -29.99 16.88 18.05
C GLY A 310 -30.93 15.70 17.81
N LEU A 311 -30.43 14.57 17.32
CA LEU A 311 -31.19 13.34 17.12
C LEU A 311 -30.90 12.38 18.29
N THR A 312 -31.91 11.52 18.56
CA THR A 312 -31.84 10.50 19.60
C THR A 312 -31.97 9.12 19.01
N ALA A 313 -31.16 8.18 19.45
CA ALA A 313 -31.23 6.76 19.12
C ALA A 313 -31.79 5.99 20.32
N ILE A 314 -32.69 5.04 20.06
CA ILE A 314 -33.29 4.21 21.12
C ILE A 314 -32.45 2.92 21.24
N HIS A 315 -31.92 2.69 22.44
CA HIS A 315 -31.21 1.47 22.75
C HIS A 315 -32.12 0.24 22.62
N PRO A 316 -31.84 -0.71 21.72
CA PRO A 316 -32.77 -1.76 21.34
C PRO A 316 -33.14 -2.75 22.45
N LEU A 317 -32.30 -2.87 23.52
CA LEU A 317 -32.59 -3.78 24.63
C LEU A 317 -33.15 -3.08 25.86
N THR A 318 -32.63 -1.88 26.21
CA THR A 318 -33.07 -1.17 27.43
C THR A 318 -34.22 -0.20 27.15
N GLY A 319 -34.34 0.30 25.93
CA GLY A 319 -35.28 1.35 25.58
C GLY A 319 -34.84 2.76 25.95
N ASP A 320 -33.61 2.89 26.48
CA ASP A 320 -33.04 4.19 26.84
C ASP A 320 -32.75 5.02 25.59
N GLU A 321 -32.86 6.33 25.73
CA GLU A 321 -32.48 7.29 24.70
C GLU A 321 -31.01 7.65 24.82
N VAL A 322 -30.27 7.56 23.72
CA VAL A 322 -28.87 7.97 23.62
C VAL A 322 -28.68 9.00 22.50
N PRO A 323 -27.91 10.07 22.69
CA PRO A 323 -27.71 11.10 21.68
C PRO A 323 -26.89 10.58 20.50
N VAL A 324 -27.13 11.15 19.32
CA VAL A 324 -26.36 10.88 18.11
C VAL A 324 -25.45 12.06 17.82
N TRP A 325 -24.14 11.80 17.65
CA TRP A 325 -23.12 12.80 17.43
C TRP A 325 -22.44 12.59 16.07
N VAL A 326 -22.11 13.65 15.36
CA VAL A 326 -21.11 13.59 14.29
C VAL A 326 -19.73 13.68 14.92
N ALA A 327 -18.85 12.73 14.60
CA ALA A 327 -17.52 12.65 15.19
C ALA A 327 -16.43 12.58 14.11
N ASN A 328 -15.35 13.36 14.30
CA ASN A 328 -14.26 13.43 13.33
C ASN A 328 -13.40 12.16 13.25
N PHE A 329 -13.53 11.26 14.22
CA PHE A 329 -12.81 9.98 14.31
C PHE A 329 -13.60 8.78 13.80
N VAL A 330 -14.85 8.96 13.32
CA VAL A 330 -15.64 7.90 12.70
C VAL A 330 -15.46 7.95 11.19
N LEU A 331 -15.04 6.82 10.62
CA LEU A 331 -14.81 6.70 9.18
C LEU A 331 -16.02 6.12 8.47
N MET A 332 -16.44 6.74 7.36
CA MET A 332 -17.54 6.24 6.53
C MET A 332 -17.25 4.86 5.91
N GLY A 333 -15.99 4.54 5.68
CA GLY A 333 -15.56 3.25 5.12
C GLY A 333 -15.42 2.11 6.14
N TYR A 334 -15.64 2.36 7.44
CA TYR A 334 -15.58 1.34 8.48
C TYR A 334 -17.00 0.94 8.92
N GLY A 335 -17.33 -0.34 8.74
CA GLY A 335 -18.68 -0.84 9.02
C GLY A 335 -19.75 -0.07 8.26
N SER A 336 -20.73 0.44 9.00
CA SER A 336 -21.86 1.25 8.50
C SER A 336 -21.54 2.76 8.47
N GLY A 337 -20.35 3.20 8.85
CA GLY A 337 -20.04 4.62 9.08
C GLY A 337 -20.64 5.16 10.39
N ALA A 338 -21.03 4.27 11.29
CA ALA A 338 -21.54 4.57 12.62
C ALA A 338 -20.95 3.63 13.67
N VAL A 339 -20.69 4.13 14.86
CA VAL A 339 -20.13 3.39 15.97
C VAL A 339 -20.90 3.69 17.27
N MET A 340 -21.02 2.71 18.14
CA MET A 340 -21.47 2.94 19.50
C MET A 340 -20.27 3.40 20.36
N ALA A 341 -20.49 4.33 21.24
CA ALA A 341 -19.49 4.80 22.17
C ALA A 341 -19.77 4.30 23.60
N VAL A 342 -18.75 3.68 24.18
CA VAL A 342 -18.81 3.08 25.51
C VAL A 342 -17.64 3.60 26.35
N PRO A 343 -17.72 4.78 26.98
CA PRO A 343 -16.61 5.44 27.67
C PRO A 343 -15.91 4.61 28.74
N GLY A 344 -16.58 3.61 29.29
CA GLY A 344 -15.99 2.66 30.27
C GLY A 344 -15.00 1.65 29.62
N HIS A 345 -15.00 1.52 28.30
CA HIS A 345 -14.19 0.56 27.54
C HIS A 345 -13.43 1.18 26.36
N ASP A 346 -13.84 2.37 25.90
CA ASP A 346 -13.16 3.09 24.81
C ASP A 346 -11.94 3.82 25.33
N GLN A 347 -10.86 3.84 24.53
CA GLN A 347 -9.61 4.55 24.83
C GLN A 347 -9.61 5.96 24.27
#